data_5a14db33e80dbb94c1aca8e3d600950a
#
_entry.id   5a14db33e80dbb94c1aca8e3d600950a
#
_cell.length_a   1.000
_cell.length_b   1.000
_cell.length_c   1.000
_cell.angle_alpha   90.00
_cell.angle_beta   90.00
_cell.angle_gamma   90.00
#
_symmetry.space_group_name_H-M   'P 1'
#
loop_
_entity.id
_entity.type
_entity.pdbx_description
1 polymer ?
#
loop_
_entity_poly.entity_id
_entity_poly.type
_entity_poly.pdbx_seq_one_letter_code
_entity_poly.pdbx_strand_id
1 'polypeptide(L)'
;ALAQALNLNNGEPQARHSADTRNSTRIIAKGDAMLGGYSKILDSTGFFVYDTFKTGETLSFTYQNLQNARFDGKKITTVAYHITNLVSPAGTNAVQLVVPNDPTEGFIAYRNDGTGNWRTDKMEFRVKAKYFLEDGSQVNFTKEKPGVFTHSSLNHNDIGLEYVKDSSGKFVPINGSTIQVTNEGLARSLGSNRTSDLKLPEEWDTSYSKYAYKGAIVSTVTSGNTYTVTFGQGDMPQNVGLSYWFALNTL
;
A
#
# COMPACT_ATOMS: atom_id res chain seq x y z
N ALA A 1 21.58 -2.23 12.60
CA ALA A 1 20.77 -1.90 11.41
C ALA A 1 20.87 -3.05 10.43
N LEU A 2 19.74 -3.57 10.01
CA LEU A 2 19.69 -4.56 8.95
C LEU A 2 20.12 -3.87 7.65
N ALA A 3 21.17 -4.40 7.02
CA ALA A 3 21.52 -3.98 5.67
C ALA A 3 20.36 -4.34 4.75
N GLN A 4 19.79 -3.36 4.11
CA GLN A 4 18.64 -3.58 3.25
C GLN A 4 19.08 -4.11 1.89
N ALA A 5 18.65 -5.33 1.57
CA ALA A 5 18.93 -5.93 0.29
C ALA A 5 17.98 -5.45 -0.81
N LEU A 6 16.73 -5.16 -0.46
CA LEU A 6 15.70 -4.67 -1.39
C LEU A 6 15.42 -3.18 -1.14
N ASN A 7 15.51 -2.37 -2.17
CA ASN A 7 15.19 -0.94 -2.12
C ASN A 7 14.27 -0.57 -3.29
N LEU A 8 13.08 -0.07 -2.98
CA LEU A 8 12.05 0.34 -3.93
C LEU A 8 11.34 1.62 -3.46
N ASN A 9 12.03 2.54 -2.77
CA ASN A 9 11.41 3.75 -2.20
C ASN A 9 12.01 5.06 -2.69
N ASN A 10 12.81 5.05 -3.75
CA ASN A 10 13.45 6.25 -4.30
C ASN A 10 12.67 6.91 -5.44
N GLY A 11 11.42 6.53 -5.66
CA GLY A 11 10.64 6.97 -6.80
C GLY A 11 11.05 6.25 -8.09
N GLU A 12 10.09 6.00 -8.94
CA GLU A 12 10.27 5.33 -10.22
C GLU A 12 9.47 6.03 -11.32
N PRO A 13 9.79 7.31 -11.62
CA PRO A 13 9.00 8.09 -12.57
C PRO A 13 9.10 7.58 -14.01
N GLN A 14 10.08 6.73 -14.33
CA GLN A 14 10.27 6.14 -15.65
C GLN A 14 9.61 4.76 -15.79
N ALA A 15 8.93 4.27 -14.76
CA ALA A 15 8.26 2.98 -14.79
C ALA A 15 7.22 2.93 -15.91
N ARG A 16 7.11 1.78 -16.56
CA ARG A 16 6.10 1.48 -17.57
C ARG A 16 5.15 0.45 -16.99
N HIS A 17 3.88 0.74 -17.08
CA HIS A 17 2.84 -0.05 -16.48
C HIS A 17 2.17 -0.94 -17.53
N SER A 18 1.96 -2.21 -17.19
CA SER A 18 1.11 -3.13 -17.96
C SER A 18 -0.22 -3.26 -17.23
N ALA A 19 -1.29 -2.77 -17.82
CA ALA A 19 -2.61 -2.84 -17.24
C ALA A 19 -3.23 -4.22 -17.38
N ASP A 20 -4.01 -4.62 -16.38
CA ASP A 20 -4.88 -5.78 -16.47
C ASP A 20 -6.15 -5.38 -17.26
N THR A 21 -6.41 -6.05 -18.36
CA THR A 21 -7.50 -5.69 -19.28
C THR A 21 -8.85 -6.32 -18.93
N ARG A 22 -8.94 -7.13 -17.86
CA ARG A 22 -10.19 -7.79 -17.48
C ARG A 22 -11.24 -6.82 -16.96
N ASN A 23 -10.82 -5.67 -16.44
CA ASN A 23 -11.70 -4.63 -15.92
C ASN A 23 -11.56 -3.36 -16.73
N SER A 24 -12.60 -2.54 -16.70
CA SER A 24 -12.53 -1.20 -17.30
C SER A 24 -11.43 -0.39 -16.63
N THR A 25 -10.60 0.23 -17.44
CA THR A 25 -9.53 1.09 -16.95
C THR A 25 -9.68 2.47 -17.56
N ARG A 26 -9.33 3.47 -16.77
CA ARG A 26 -9.30 4.86 -17.21
C ARG A 26 -7.97 5.46 -16.77
N ILE A 27 -7.22 5.97 -17.73
CA ILE A 27 -6.01 6.73 -17.45
C ILE A 27 -6.42 8.15 -17.12
N ILE A 28 -6.00 8.64 -15.96
CA ILE A 28 -6.34 9.95 -15.45
C ILE A 28 -5.06 10.75 -15.28
N ALA A 29 -5.12 12.01 -15.71
CA ALA A 29 -4.04 12.95 -15.45
C ALA A 29 -4.11 13.46 -14.01
N LYS A 30 -2.97 13.91 -13.50
CA LYS A 30 -2.89 14.58 -12.20
C LYS A 30 -3.91 15.72 -12.13
N GLY A 31 -4.61 15.81 -11.00
CA GLY A 31 -5.59 16.86 -10.75
C GLY A 31 -7.01 16.51 -11.14
N ASP A 32 -7.30 15.26 -11.50
CA ASP A 32 -8.68 14.83 -11.74
C ASP A 32 -9.55 15.11 -10.53
N ALA A 33 -10.67 15.83 -10.75
CA ALA A 33 -11.54 16.29 -9.67
C ALA A 33 -12.21 15.15 -8.90
N MET A 34 -12.36 13.96 -9.48
CA MET A 34 -12.96 12.80 -8.81
C MET A 34 -12.15 12.32 -7.62
N LEU A 35 -10.86 12.54 -7.62
CA LEU A 35 -9.97 12.10 -6.54
C LEU A 35 -9.71 13.19 -5.49
N GLY A 36 -10.23 14.41 -5.70
CA GLY A 36 -10.10 15.49 -4.73
C GLY A 36 -8.65 15.72 -4.27
N GLY A 37 -8.45 15.75 -2.98
CA GLY A 37 -7.13 15.97 -2.38
C GLY A 37 -6.11 14.85 -2.62
N TYR A 38 -6.54 13.66 -3.04
CA TYR A 38 -5.63 12.52 -3.27
C TYR A 38 -4.74 12.71 -4.49
N SER A 39 -5.14 13.55 -5.44
CA SER A 39 -4.27 13.90 -6.56
C SER A 39 -2.97 14.57 -6.14
N LYS A 40 -2.90 15.10 -4.91
CA LYS A 40 -1.68 15.67 -4.34
C LYS A 40 -0.72 14.62 -3.79
N ILE A 41 -1.23 13.43 -3.44
CA ILE A 41 -0.43 12.31 -2.95
C ILE A 41 0.28 11.63 -4.11
N LEU A 42 -0.40 11.53 -5.24
CA LEU A 42 0.16 10.97 -6.47
C LEU A 42 1.05 12.02 -7.13
N ASP A 43 2.21 11.60 -7.58
CA ASP A 43 3.15 12.51 -8.21
C ASP A 43 2.72 12.93 -9.62
N SER A 44 3.61 13.59 -10.34
CA SER A 44 3.34 14.10 -11.69
C SER A 44 3.24 13.02 -12.77
N THR A 45 3.59 11.76 -12.49
CA THR A 45 3.56 10.69 -13.49
C THR A 45 2.15 10.25 -13.84
N GLY A 46 1.18 10.52 -12.95
CA GLY A 46 -0.21 10.18 -13.17
C GLY A 46 -0.59 8.80 -12.61
N PHE A 47 -1.79 8.37 -12.98
CA PHE A 47 -2.38 7.13 -12.49
C PHE A 47 -3.51 6.69 -13.43
N PHE A 48 -4.01 5.46 -13.24
CA PHE A 48 -5.23 5.00 -13.88
C PHE A 48 -6.17 4.38 -12.83
N VAL A 49 -7.44 4.17 -13.21
CA VAL A 49 -8.48 3.67 -12.32
C VAL A 49 -9.10 2.42 -12.90
N TYR A 50 -9.17 1.37 -12.10
CA TYR A 50 -10.07 0.24 -12.36
C TYR A 50 -11.45 0.60 -11.80
N ASP A 51 -12.43 0.78 -12.68
CA ASP A 51 -13.76 1.30 -12.30
C ASP A 51 -14.58 0.29 -11.48
N THR A 52 -14.36 -1.00 -11.69
CA THR A 52 -15.09 -2.04 -10.97
C THR A 52 -14.16 -3.19 -10.61
N PHE A 53 -13.72 -3.21 -9.37
CA PHE A 53 -12.89 -4.26 -8.80
C PHE A 53 -13.72 -5.04 -7.78
N LYS A 54 -14.18 -6.23 -8.18
CA LYS A 54 -15.13 -7.02 -7.39
C LYS A 54 -14.45 -7.85 -6.33
N THR A 55 -15.17 -8.09 -5.24
CA THR A 55 -14.75 -9.06 -4.21
C THR A 55 -14.47 -10.42 -4.84
N GLY A 56 -13.32 -11.01 -4.51
CA GLY A 56 -12.83 -12.28 -5.04
C GLY A 56 -12.02 -12.16 -6.32
N GLU A 57 -12.04 -11.02 -6.99
CA GLU A 57 -11.21 -10.79 -8.17
C GLU A 57 -9.76 -10.49 -7.80
N THR A 58 -8.84 -10.83 -8.70
CA THR A 58 -7.42 -10.49 -8.60
C THR A 58 -7.01 -9.67 -9.82
N LEU A 59 -6.45 -8.50 -9.58
CA LEU A 59 -5.80 -7.69 -10.61
C LEU A 59 -4.32 -8.04 -10.63
N SER A 60 -3.82 -8.37 -11.83
CA SER A 60 -2.40 -8.69 -12.04
C SER A 60 -1.82 -7.70 -13.03
N PHE A 61 -0.72 -7.06 -12.65
CA PHE A 61 -0.03 -6.10 -13.50
C PHE A 61 1.44 -6.03 -13.14
N THR A 62 2.22 -5.45 -14.04
CA THR A 62 3.66 -5.26 -13.83
C THR A 62 4.03 -3.81 -14.02
N TYR A 63 5.07 -3.40 -13.31
CA TYR A 63 5.82 -2.19 -13.61
C TYR A 63 7.18 -2.61 -14.15
N GLN A 64 7.53 -2.11 -15.32
CA GLN A 64 8.81 -2.35 -15.98
C GLN A 64 9.62 -1.06 -16.04
N ASN A 65 10.85 -1.17 -16.48
CA ASN A 65 11.74 -0.02 -16.63
C ASN A 65 12.04 0.71 -15.32
N LEU A 66 12.08 -0.02 -14.21
CA LEU A 66 12.52 0.54 -12.94
C LEU A 66 13.99 0.92 -13.03
N GLN A 67 14.37 2.08 -12.49
CA GLN A 67 15.73 2.60 -12.61
C GLN A 67 16.48 2.67 -11.28
N ASN A 68 15.73 2.81 -10.17
CA ASN A 68 16.30 3.12 -8.86
C ASN A 68 16.23 1.96 -7.88
N ALA A 69 15.45 0.93 -8.18
CA ALA A 69 15.30 -0.23 -7.31
C ALA A 69 16.52 -1.14 -7.37
N ARG A 70 16.93 -1.67 -6.23
CA ARG A 70 18.10 -2.54 -6.08
C ARG A 70 17.80 -3.69 -5.14
N PHE A 71 18.46 -4.80 -5.41
CA PHE A 71 18.55 -5.92 -4.47
C PHE A 71 19.99 -6.43 -4.46
N ASP A 72 20.62 -6.39 -3.28
CA ASP A 72 22.02 -6.80 -3.13
C ASP A 72 22.95 -6.09 -4.15
N GLY A 73 22.72 -4.79 -4.32
CA GLY A 73 23.47 -3.96 -5.27
C GLY A 73 23.09 -4.16 -6.73
N LYS A 74 22.29 -5.14 -7.08
CA LYS A 74 21.85 -5.43 -8.44
C LYS A 74 20.57 -4.69 -8.76
N LYS A 75 20.44 -4.26 -10.01
CA LYS A 75 19.27 -3.50 -10.44
C LYS A 75 18.02 -4.38 -10.55
N ILE A 76 16.96 -3.96 -9.90
CA ILE A 76 15.60 -4.48 -10.14
C ILE A 76 14.99 -3.66 -11.25
N THR A 77 14.53 -4.32 -12.32
CA THR A 77 13.89 -3.65 -13.45
C THR A 77 12.39 -3.85 -13.52
N THR A 78 11.89 -4.87 -12.85
CA THR A 78 10.46 -5.22 -12.92
C THR A 78 9.94 -5.63 -11.55
N VAL A 79 8.73 -5.18 -11.24
CA VAL A 79 7.92 -5.71 -10.14
C VAL A 79 6.57 -6.15 -10.69
N ALA A 80 6.15 -7.35 -10.29
CA ALA A 80 4.83 -7.87 -10.60
C ALA A 80 3.96 -7.84 -9.35
N TYR A 81 2.77 -7.26 -9.47
CA TYR A 81 1.78 -7.20 -8.40
C TYR A 81 0.55 -8.05 -8.74
N HIS A 82 0.04 -8.72 -7.72
CA HIS A 82 -1.27 -9.37 -7.74
C HIS A 82 -2.05 -8.83 -6.55
N ILE A 83 -3.12 -8.10 -6.81
CA ILE A 83 -3.98 -7.53 -5.78
C ILE A 83 -5.32 -8.24 -5.83
N THR A 84 -5.68 -8.90 -4.73
CA THR A 84 -6.96 -9.59 -4.59
C THR A 84 -7.87 -8.78 -3.68
N ASN A 85 -9.07 -8.45 -4.15
CA ASN A 85 -10.10 -7.84 -3.31
C ASN A 85 -10.72 -8.92 -2.44
N LEU A 86 -10.42 -8.92 -1.14
CA LEU A 86 -10.92 -9.91 -0.19
C LEU A 86 -12.28 -9.51 0.40
N VAL A 87 -12.42 -8.22 0.73
CA VAL A 87 -13.63 -7.67 1.36
C VAL A 87 -13.88 -6.28 0.81
N SER A 88 -15.09 -6.04 0.29
CA SER A 88 -15.56 -4.73 -0.13
C SER A 88 -16.38 -4.06 0.97
N PRO A 89 -16.57 -2.73 0.92
CA PRO A 89 -17.40 -2.02 1.88
C PRO A 89 -18.82 -2.57 1.94
N ALA A 90 -19.45 -2.43 3.10
CA ALA A 90 -20.80 -2.89 3.33
C ALA A 90 -21.80 -2.32 2.29
N GLY A 91 -22.68 -3.20 1.80
CA GLY A 91 -23.68 -2.83 0.80
C GLY A 91 -23.14 -2.74 -0.64
N THR A 92 -21.88 -3.10 -0.87
CA THR A 92 -21.30 -3.21 -2.22
C THR A 92 -20.59 -4.56 -2.38
N ASN A 93 -20.29 -4.92 -3.63
CA ASN A 93 -19.45 -6.07 -3.94
C ASN A 93 -18.20 -5.68 -4.72
N ALA A 94 -17.95 -4.39 -4.87
CA ALA A 94 -16.85 -3.87 -5.66
C ALA A 94 -16.36 -2.52 -5.14
N VAL A 95 -15.16 -2.17 -5.54
CA VAL A 95 -14.55 -0.86 -5.29
C VAL A 95 -13.98 -0.32 -6.59
N GLN A 96 -13.67 0.97 -6.60
CA GLN A 96 -12.74 1.56 -7.57
C GLN A 96 -11.34 1.52 -6.99
N LEU A 97 -10.37 1.11 -7.79
CA LEU A 97 -8.97 1.06 -7.37
C LEU A 97 -8.13 1.98 -8.25
N VAL A 98 -7.48 2.93 -7.62
CA VAL A 98 -6.50 3.82 -8.26
C VAL A 98 -5.14 3.15 -8.20
N VAL A 99 -4.50 3.03 -9.36
CA VAL A 99 -3.17 2.46 -9.52
C VAL A 99 -2.24 3.55 -10.03
N PRO A 100 -1.20 3.94 -9.27
CA PRO A 100 -0.26 4.95 -9.72
C PRO A 100 0.63 4.42 -10.86
N ASN A 101 1.11 5.32 -11.70
CA ASN A 101 2.11 4.97 -12.71
C ASN A 101 3.48 4.69 -12.08
N ASP A 102 3.78 5.30 -10.96
CA ASP A 102 4.99 5.04 -10.17
C ASP A 102 4.68 4.04 -9.06
N PRO A 103 5.31 2.85 -9.04
CA PRO A 103 5.01 1.82 -8.04
C PRO A 103 5.44 2.18 -6.62
N THR A 104 6.21 3.24 -6.43
CA THR A 104 6.61 3.72 -5.10
C THR A 104 5.54 4.58 -4.44
N GLU A 105 4.50 4.93 -5.18
CA GLU A 105 3.33 5.63 -4.65
C GLU A 105 2.26 4.65 -4.17
N GLY A 106 1.26 5.15 -3.47
CA GLY A 106 0.21 4.31 -2.89
C GLY A 106 -0.94 4.02 -3.85
N PHE A 107 -1.57 2.87 -3.63
CA PHE A 107 -2.85 2.53 -4.23
C PHE A 107 -3.96 3.19 -3.41
N ILE A 108 -5.05 3.59 -4.07
CA ILE A 108 -6.20 4.20 -3.40
C ILE A 108 -7.45 3.44 -3.78
N ALA A 109 -8.15 2.91 -2.78
CA ALA A 109 -9.41 2.25 -2.97
C ALA A 109 -10.54 3.10 -2.41
N TYR A 110 -11.67 3.13 -3.12
CA TYR A 110 -12.84 3.85 -2.66
C TYR A 110 -14.11 3.23 -3.22
N ARG A 111 -15.20 3.43 -2.51
CA ARG A 111 -16.52 3.11 -2.98
C ARG A 111 -17.07 4.28 -3.76
N ASN A 112 -17.57 4.01 -4.96
CA ASN A 112 -18.36 4.97 -5.69
C ASN A 112 -19.73 4.34 -5.99
N ASP A 113 -20.76 4.76 -5.28
CA ASP A 113 -22.13 4.29 -5.49
C ASP A 113 -22.98 5.28 -6.32
N GLY A 114 -22.33 6.26 -6.92
CA GLY A 114 -23.00 7.30 -7.71
C GLY A 114 -23.65 8.41 -6.88
N THR A 115 -23.62 8.32 -5.57
CA THR A 115 -24.22 9.32 -4.65
C THR A 115 -23.21 10.27 -4.06
N GLY A 116 -21.92 10.10 -4.35
CA GLY A 116 -20.83 10.85 -3.73
C GLY A 116 -20.50 10.38 -2.32
N ASN A 117 -21.08 9.27 -1.89
CA ASN A 117 -20.84 8.70 -0.57
C ASN A 117 -19.64 7.72 -0.66
N TRP A 118 -18.52 8.12 -0.11
CA TRP A 118 -17.25 7.42 -0.17
C TRP A 118 -17.03 6.65 1.12
N ARG A 119 -17.49 5.41 1.17
CA ARG A 119 -17.26 4.56 2.34
C ARG A 119 -16.18 3.55 2.04
N THR A 120 -15.31 3.31 3.04
CA THR A 120 -14.21 2.36 2.94
C THR A 120 -14.16 1.40 4.12
N ASP A 121 -15.26 1.26 4.86
CA ASP A 121 -15.33 0.38 6.01
C ASP A 121 -15.21 -1.09 5.62
N LYS A 122 -14.42 -1.83 6.40
CA LYS A 122 -14.19 -3.28 6.24
C LYS A 122 -13.53 -3.69 4.92
N MET A 123 -12.80 -2.81 4.28
CA MET A 123 -12.02 -3.22 3.11
C MET A 123 -10.84 -4.09 3.49
N GLU A 124 -10.59 -5.14 2.70
CA GLU A 124 -9.35 -5.91 2.78
C GLU A 124 -8.85 -6.27 1.39
N PHE A 125 -7.55 -6.06 1.18
CA PHE A 125 -6.85 -6.42 -0.06
C PHE A 125 -5.60 -7.23 0.27
N ARG A 126 -5.42 -8.36 -0.44
CA ARG A 126 -4.15 -9.09 -0.40
C ARG A 126 -3.28 -8.61 -1.54
N VAL A 127 -2.07 -8.21 -1.22
CA VAL A 127 -1.06 -7.82 -2.21
C VAL A 127 0.05 -8.84 -2.20
N LYS A 128 0.37 -9.38 -3.39
CA LYS A 128 1.51 -10.26 -3.62
C LYS A 128 2.45 -9.58 -4.60
N ALA A 129 3.72 -9.47 -4.22
CA ALA A 129 4.74 -8.83 -5.04
C ALA A 129 5.87 -9.80 -5.38
N LYS A 130 6.34 -9.72 -6.63
CA LYS A 130 7.51 -10.44 -7.14
C LYS A 130 8.43 -9.46 -7.82
N TYR A 131 9.72 -9.61 -7.57
CA TYR A 131 10.74 -8.68 -8.08
C TYR A 131 11.70 -9.41 -9.00
N PHE A 132 12.08 -8.75 -10.11
CA PHE A 132 12.95 -9.33 -11.13
C PHE A 132 14.14 -8.42 -11.39
N LEU A 133 15.30 -9.02 -11.48
CA LEU A 133 16.56 -8.35 -11.81
C LEU A 133 16.64 -8.08 -13.32
N GLU A 134 17.65 -7.31 -13.70
CA GLU A 134 17.88 -6.91 -15.08
C GLU A 134 18.12 -8.11 -16.01
N ASP A 135 18.70 -9.21 -15.50
CA ASP A 135 18.92 -10.44 -16.27
C ASP A 135 17.65 -11.32 -16.36
N GLY A 136 16.52 -10.88 -15.80
CA GLY A 136 15.27 -11.61 -15.79
C GLY A 136 15.10 -12.60 -14.65
N SER A 137 16.12 -12.82 -13.82
CA SER A 137 16.02 -13.70 -12.67
C SER A 137 15.16 -13.07 -11.58
N GLN A 138 14.44 -13.92 -10.86
CA GLN A 138 13.60 -13.47 -9.73
C GLN A 138 14.44 -13.31 -8.48
N VAL A 139 14.18 -12.24 -7.74
CA VAL A 139 14.79 -12.00 -6.43
C VAL A 139 14.37 -13.09 -5.45
N ASN A 140 15.35 -13.67 -4.77
CA ASN A 140 15.14 -14.62 -3.67
C ASN A 140 15.65 -14.03 -2.36
N PHE A 141 14.82 -14.11 -1.33
CA PHE A 141 15.15 -13.62 -0.01
C PHE A 141 15.83 -14.72 0.81
N THR A 142 16.85 -14.35 1.54
CA THR A 142 17.57 -15.23 2.47
C THR A 142 17.79 -14.48 3.78
N LYS A 143 18.30 -15.17 4.81
CA LYS A 143 18.67 -14.51 6.07
C LYS A 143 19.77 -13.49 5.88
N GLU A 144 20.71 -13.77 4.98
CA GLU A 144 21.84 -12.87 4.67
C GLU A 144 21.41 -11.72 3.78
N LYS A 145 20.37 -11.94 2.95
CA LYS A 145 19.84 -10.97 2.00
C LYS A 145 18.32 -10.89 2.13
N PRO A 146 17.83 -10.27 3.22
CA PRO A 146 16.40 -10.20 3.47
C PRO A 146 15.71 -9.14 2.63
N GLY A 147 14.41 -9.30 2.47
CA GLY A 147 13.52 -8.22 2.08
C GLY A 147 12.98 -7.54 3.34
N VAL A 148 13.06 -6.23 3.40
CA VAL A 148 12.54 -5.45 4.53
C VAL A 148 11.48 -4.51 4.01
N PHE A 149 10.24 -4.75 4.41
CA PHE A 149 9.08 -3.97 3.96
C PHE A 149 8.58 -3.11 5.11
N THR A 150 8.26 -1.86 4.80
CA THR A 150 7.69 -0.92 5.77
C THR A 150 6.23 -0.69 5.43
N HIS A 151 5.36 -0.90 6.40
CA HIS A 151 3.96 -0.55 6.31
C HIS A 151 3.75 0.68 7.19
N SER A 152 3.53 1.81 6.56
CA SER A 152 3.41 3.11 7.20
C SER A 152 2.02 3.69 7.07
N SER A 153 1.79 4.84 7.70
CA SER A 153 0.50 5.52 7.63
C SER A 153 -0.66 4.68 8.19
N LEU A 154 -0.37 3.86 9.20
CA LEU A 154 -1.39 3.03 9.84
C LEU A 154 -2.14 3.86 10.88
N ASN A 155 -3.16 4.57 10.42
CA ASN A 155 -3.94 5.50 11.21
C ASN A 155 -4.98 4.78 12.08
N HIS A 156 -5.12 5.24 13.30
CA HIS A 156 -6.25 4.93 14.16
C HIS A 156 -6.80 6.25 14.71
N ASN A 157 -7.99 6.60 14.29
CA ASN A 157 -8.71 7.80 14.70
C ASN A 157 -10.19 7.49 14.90
N ASP A 158 -11.00 8.52 15.12
CA ASP A 158 -12.44 8.37 15.39
C ASP A 158 -13.24 7.80 14.21
N ILE A 159 -12.68 7.84 12.99
CA ILE A 159 -13.37 7.45 11.78
C ILE A 159 -12.80 6.23 11.09
N GLY A 160 -11.67 5.71 11.54
CA GLY A 160 -11.07 4.54 10.90
C GLY A 160 -9.94 3.90 11.69
N LEU A 161 -9.65 2.66 11.34
CA LEU A 161 -8.57 1.87 11.89
C LEU A 161 -7.92 1.09 10.76
N GLU A 162 -6.71 1.50 10.38
CA GLU A 162 -5.93 0.83 9.36
C GLU A 162 -5.00 -0.21 9.97
N TYR A 163 -4.83 -1.33 9.30
CA TYR A 163 -3.98 -2.43 9.77
C TYR A 163 -3.37 -3.19 8.61
N VAL A 164 -2.33 -3.97 8.92
CA VAL A 164 -1.81 -5.02 8.05
C VAL A 164 -1.82 -6.35 8.80
N LYS A 165 -1.98 -7.44 8.09
CA LYS A 165 -2.01 -8.80 8.63
C LYS A 165 -1.54 -9.81 7.59
N ASP A 166 -1.43 -11.07 7.99
CA ASP A 166 -1.14 -12.20 7.10
C ASP A 166 0.09 -11.94 6.21
N SER A 167 1.13 -11.38 6.81
CA SER A 167 2.40 -11.17 6.10
C SER A 167 3.14 -12.50 5.93
N SER A 168 3.72 -12.71 4.74
CA SER A 168 4.67 -13.81 4.52
C SER A 168 6.01 -13.57 5.21
N GLY A 169 6.27 -12.33 5.63
CA GLY A 169 7.41 -11.99 6.49
C GLY A 169 7.03 -11.99 7.96
N LYS A 170 8.03 -11.70 8.79
CA LYS A 170 7.82 -11.53 10.22
C LYS A 170 7.65 -10.05 10.55
N PHE A 171 6.59 -9.70 11.25
CA PHE A 171 6.41 -8.35 11.76
C PHE A 171 7.41 -8.04 12.86
N VAL A 172 8.07 -6.89 12.72
CA VAL A 172 9.03 -6.38 13.69
C VAL A 172 8.58 -4.98 14.10
N PRO A 173 8.11 -4.79 15.34
CA PRO A 173 7.73 -3.46 15.83
C PRO A 173 8.92 -2.51 15.85
N ILE A 174 8.65 -1.25 15.59
CA ILE A 174 9.65 -0.18 15.62
C ILE A 174 9.60 0.51 16.98
N ASN A 175 10.75 0.74 17.60
CA ASN A 175 10.83 1.48 18.86
C ASN A 175 10.22 2.89 18.68
N GLY A 176 9.30 3.24 19.57
CA GLY A 176 8.59 4.52 19.52
C GLY A 176 7.39 4.56 18.60
N SER A 177 7.11 3.49 17.85
CA SER A 177 5.89 3.37 17.06
C SER A 177 4.69 3.00 17.93
N THR A 178 3.50 3.49 17.54
CA THR A 178 2.24 3.09 18.14
C THR A 178 1.74 1.74 17.63
N ILE A 179 2.35 1.22 16.58
CA ILE A 179 1.89 -0.01 15.90
C ILE A 179 2.45 -1.23 16.63
N GLN A 180 1.55 -2.13 16.99
CA GLN A 180 1.87 -3.41 17.61
C GLN A 180 1.04 -4.52 16.98
N VAL A 181 1.49 -5.75 17.14
CA VAL A 181 0.77 -6.92 16.65
C VAL A 181 -0.16 -7.42 17.75
N THR A 182 -1.45 -7.48 17.44
CA THR A 182 -2.47 -7.97 18.37
C THR A 182 -2.48 -9.51 18.45
N ASN A 183 -3.23 -10.06 19.41
CA ASN A 183 -3.41 -11.50 19.52
C ASN A 183 -4.08 -12.11 18.30
N GLU A 184 -4.90 -11.33 17.57
CA GLU A 184 -5.54 -11.75 16.33
C GLU A 184 -4.60 -11.66 15.11
N GLY A 185 -3.36 -11.19 15.31
CA GLY A 185 -2.38 -11.05 14.25
C GLY A 185 -2.47 -9.77 13.44
N LEU A 186 -3.22 -8.78 13.92
CA LEU A 186 -3.32 -7.48 13.27
C LEU A 186 -2.17 -6.57 13.73
N ALA A 187 -1.42 -6.03 12.79
CA ALA A 187 -0.47 -4.96 13.07
C ALA A 187 -1.19 -3.62 12.94
N ARG A 188 -1.44 -2.98 14.08
CA ARG A 188 -2.24 -1.77 14.18
C ARG A 188 -1.87 -0.94 15.41
N SER A 189 -2.31 0.31 15.45
CA SER A 189 -2.28 1.10 16.67
C SER A 189 -3.39 0.64 17.62
N LEU A 190 -3.04 0.32 18.86
CA LEU A 190 -4.00 -0.14 19.87
C LEU A 190 -4.91 0.99 20.34
N GLY A 191 -4.35 2.18 20.50
CA GLY A 191 -5.09 3.40 20.80
C GLY A 191 -5.10 4.34 19.62
N SER A 192 -5.86 5.43 19.74
CA SER A 192 -5.83 6.49 18.74
C SER A 192 -4.42 7.09 18.63
N ASN A 193 -3.89 7.14 17.42
CA ASN A 193 -2.60 7.78 17.14
C ASN A 193 -2.77 9.05 16.30
N ARG A 194 -4.00 9.39 15.94
CA ARG A 194 -4.32 10.61 15.20
C ARG A 194 -5.74 11.04 15.52
N THR A 195 -5.87 12.03 16.41
CA THR A 195 -7.14 12.70 16.70
C THR A 195 -7.07 14.15 16.25
N SER A 196 -8.23 14.73 15.97
CA SER A 196 -8.33 16.17 15.68
C SER A 196 -7.77 17.05 16.81
N ASP A 197 -7.73 16.51 18.05
CA ASP A 197 -7.26 17.19 19.23
C ASP A 197 -5.77 16.92 19.52
N LEU A 198 -5.20 15.87 18.96
CA LEU A 198 -3.77 15.61 19.01
C LEU A 198 -3.07 16.50 17.99
N LYS A 199 -2.92 17.75 18.35
CA LYS A 199 -1.87 18.58 17.78
C LYS A 199 -0.54 18.05 18.33
N LEU A 200 -0.13 16.89 17.80
CA LEU A 200 1.26 16.50 17.97
C LEU A 200 2.07 17.62 17.36
N PRO A 201 3.07 18.15 18.05
CA PRO A 201 3.92 19.21 17.50
C PRO A 201 4.60 18.78 16.20
N GLU A 202 4.42 17.52 15.81
CA GLU A 202 5.09 16.88 14.69
C GLU A 202 4.06 16.06 13.91
N GLU A 203 3.81 16.47 12.67
CA GLU A 203 3.01 15.64 11.75
C GLU A 203 3.82 14.41 11.40
N TRP A 204 3.37 13.24 11.84
CA TRP A 204 4.03 11.97 11.55
C TRP A 204 3.52 11.32 10.26
N ASP A 205 2.31 11.64 9.82
CA ASP A 205 1.63 10.97 8.71
C ASP A 205 1.86 11.71 7.37
N THR A 206 3.12 11.95 7.06
CA THR A 206 3.53 12.46 5.76
C THR A 206 4.72 11.66 5.23
N SER A 207 4.84 11.57 3.90
CA SER A 207 5.88 10.77 3.23
C SER A 207 7.31 11.20 3.60
N TYR A 208 7.49 12.46 3.97
CA TYR A 208 8.81 13.04 4.25
C TYR A 208 9.05 13.31 5.73
N SER A 209 8.11 12.96 6.58
CA SER A 209 8.27 13.17 8.02
C SER A 209 9.32 12.25 8.61
N LYS A 210 10.26 12.77 9.36
CA LYS A 210 11.20 11.97 10.16
C LYS A 210 10.49 11.19 11.27
N TYR A 211 9.23 11.50 11.55
CA TYR A 211 8.39 10.82 12.54
C TYR A 211 7.43 9.79 11.92
N ALA A 212 7.53 9.52 10.62
CA ALA A 212 6.67 8.55 9.93
C ALA A 212 6.70 7.16 10.57
N TYR A 213 7.81 6.81 11.23
CA TYR A 213 7.95 5.54 11.96
C TYR A 213 6.92 5.36 13.08
N LYS A 214 6.34 6.45 13.59
CA LYS A 214 5.34 6.39 14.68
C LYS A 214 4.04 5.69 14.27
N GLY A 215 3.74 5.66 12.99
CA GLY A 215 2.59 4.95 12.44
C GLY A 215 2.98 3.77 11.55
N ALA A 216 4.14 3.17 11.76
CA ALA A 216 4.69 2.14 10.90
C ALA A 216 5.10 0.89 11.64
N ILE A 217 5.16 -0.21 10.90
CA ILE A 217 5.74 -1.48 11.32
C ILE A 217 6.57 -2.03 10.17
N VAL A 218 7.58 -2.84 10.50
CA VAL A 218 8.43 -3.51 9.52
C VAL A 218 8.03 -4.97 9.41
N SER A 219 8.11 -5.51 8.19
CA SER A 219 8.01 -6.94 7.93
C SER A 219 9.29 -7.42 7.25
N THR A 220 9.93 -8.44 7.80
CA THR A 220 11.19 -8.98 7.31
C THR A 220 10.97 -10.35 6.70
N VAL A 221 11.39 -10.51 5.44
CA VAL A 221 11.29 -11.74 4.66
C VAL A 221 12.68 -12.34 4.50
N THR A 222 12.86 -13.56 4.95
CA THR A 222 14.16 -14.24 4.95
C THR A 222 14.17 -15.53 4.13
N SER A 223 13.09 -15.81 3.43
CA SER A 223 12.98 -16.98 2.55
C SER A 223 11.96 -16.74 1.45
N GLY A 224 12.03 -17.54 0.40
CA GLY A 224 11.11 -17.44 -0.73
C GLY A 224 11.42 -16.28 -1.67
N ASN A 225 10.55 -16.11 -2.65
CA ASN A 225 10.75 -15.15 -3.73
C ASN A 225 9.54 -14.23 -3.93
N THR A 226 8.62 -14.22 -3.00
CA THR A 226 7.44 -13.35 -3.01
C THR A 226 7.25 -12.70 -1.66
N TYR A 227 6.65 -11.52 -1.67
CA TYR A 227 6.10 -10.92 -0.46
C TYR A 227 4.58 -10.86 -0.58
N THR A 228 3.89 -11.34 0.44
CA THR A 228 2.43 -11.31 0.51
C THR A 228 2.02 -10.68 1.84
N VAL A 229 1.06 -9.77 1.78
CA VAL A 229 0.50 -9.10 2.95
C VAL A 229 -0.94 -8.70 2.67
N THR A 230 -1.76 -8.65 3.71
CA THR A 230 -3.13 -8.13 3.63
C THR A 230 -3.19 -6.76 4.27
N PHE A 231 -3.70 -5.80 3.50
CA PHE A 231 -4.03 -4.45 3.98
C PHE A 231 -5.51 -4.40 4.31
N GLY A 232 -5.86 -3.78 5.43
CA GLY A 232 -7.24 -3.70 5.83
C GLY A 232 -7.60 -2.42 6.57
N GLN A 233 -8.89 -2.18 6.61
CA GLN A 233 -9.51 -1.10 7.37
C GLN A 233 -10.71 -1.66 8.12
N GLY A 234 -10.81 -1.34 9.41
CA GLY A 234 -11.89 -1.78 10.26
C GLY A 234 -13.20 -1.02 10.02
N ASP A 235 -14.13 -1.21 10.94
CA ASP A 235 -15.42 -0.52 10.92
C ASP A 235 -15.24 0.99 10.96
N MET A 236 -16.13 1.68 10.25
CA MET A 236 -16.22 3.13 10.24
C MET A 236 -17.62 3.56 10.65
N PRO A 237 -17.78 4.72 11.32
CA PRO A 237 -19.09 5.29 11.56
C PRO A 237 -19.88 5.48 10.28
N GLN A 238 -21.20 5.42 10.36
CA GLN A 238 -22.06 5.68 9.21
C GLN A 238 -21.86 7.12 8.70
N ASN A 239 -22.03 7.29 7.39
CA ASN A 239 -21.98 8.59 6.70
C ASN A 239 -20.61 9.27 6.70
N VAL A 240 -19.52 8.53 6.94
CA VAL A 240 -18.18 9.04 6.73
C VAL A 240 -17.70 8.63 5.35
N GLY A 241 -17.40 9.60 4.52
CA GLY A 241 -16.77 9.39 3.22
C GLY A 241 -15.26 9.47 3.37
N LEU A 242 -14.57 8.37 3.11
CA LEU A 242 -13.12 8.32 3.19
C LEU A 242 -12.57 7.31 2.18
N SER A 243 -11.50 7.68 1.50
CA SER A 243 -10.76 6.75 0.66
C SER A 243 -9.76 5.97 1.51
N TYR A 244 -9.43 4.77 1.07
CA TYR A 244 -8.41 3.94 1.70
C TYR A 244 -7.15 3.93 0.84
N TRP A 245 -6.06 4.45 1.40
CA TRP A 245 -4.75 4.45 0.77
C TRP A 245 -3.88 3.37 1.38
N PHE A 246 -3.22 2.57 0.54
CA PHE A 246 -2.28 1.55 0.99
C PHE A 246 -1.09 1.47 0.04
N ALA A 247 0.07 1.14 0.59
CA ALA A 247 1.30 1.09 -0.17
C ALA A 247 2.20 -0.05 0.31
N LEU A 248 3.02 -0.53 -0.60
CA LEU A 248 4.06 -1.51 -0.33
C LEU A 248 5.41 -0.83 -0.52
N ASN A 249 5.98 -0.37 0.59
CA ASN A 249 7.25 0.33 0.60
C ASN A 249 8.36 -0.55 1.19
N THR A 250 9.60 -0.22 0.86
CA THR A 250 10.78 -0.80 1.49
C THR A 250 11.52 0.28 2.30
N LEU A 251 12.37 -0.15 3.18
CA LEU A 251 13.21 0.78 3.93
C LEU A 251 14.43 1.22 3.10
#